data_f320db37366442d27853fde4e6c5445a
#
_entry.id   f320db37366442d27853fde4e6c5445a
#
_cell.length_a   1.000
_cell.length_b   1.000
_cell.length_c   1.000
_cell.angle_alpha   90.00
_cell.angle_beta   90.00
_cell.angle_gamma   90.00
#
_symmetry.space_group_name_H-M   'P 1'
#
loop_
_entity.id
_entity.type
_entity.pdbx_description
1 polymer ?
#
loop_
_entity_poly.entity_id
_entity_poly.type
_entity_poly.pdbx_seq_one_letter_code
_entity_poly.pdbx_strand_id
1 'polypeptide(L)'
;MVNEKCVKEINNMKRELETDRLILRTVTTDDAEAIFKWTSDPDVNTFMNYTVHESVDFTREWIKTRNTDGAEEFDLGFVLKETGEMIGMGGLFYKKDIDAWEIGYNLRKDYWGKGLVPEAIRALIDYVDKEKGVRAIVGEFAVDNNKSRRVMEKLGMTYWKDSKYSKMDGSKTFEARVYRKELK
;
A
#
# COMPACT_ATOMS: atom_id res chain seq x y z
N MET A 1 31.49 3.68 18.08
CA MET A 1 30.76 4.83 17.48
C MET A 1 30.56 4.48 16.02
N VAL A 2 29.35 4.05 15.65
CA VAL A 2 28.98 3.77 14.26
C VAL A 2 28.74 5.13 13.60
N ASN A 3 29.45 5.40 12.50
CA ASN A 3 29.51 6.69 11.83
C ASN A 3 28.12 7.01 11.24
N GLU A 4 27.52 8.14 11.59
CA GLU A 4 26.22 8.63 11.09
C GLU A 4 26.13 8.67 9.56
N LYS A 5 27.26 8.76 8.86
CA LYS A 5 27.36 8.65 7.41
C LYS A 5 27.05 7.22 6.92
N CYS A 6 27.49 6.20 7.65
CA CYS A 6 27.22 4.79 7.34
C CYS A 6 25.76 4.42 7.57
N VAL A 7 25.10 5.03 8.57
CA VAL A 7 23.65 4.83 8.85
C VAL A 7 22.79 5.48 7.76
N LYS A 8 23.20 6.62 7.20
CA LYS A 8 22.49 7.25 6.06
C LYS A 8 22.66 6.49 4.74
N GLU A 9 23.79 5.81 4.53
CA GLU A 9 24.02 4.99 3.33
C GLU A 9 23.27 3.65 3.39
N ILE A 10 23.05 3.09 4.58
CA ILE A 10 22.25 1.88 4.79
C ILE A 10 20.75 2.16 4.58
N ASN A 11 20.28 3.36 4.88
CA ASN A 11 18.86 3.76 4.69
C ASN A 11 18.48 4.06 3.23
N ASN A 12 19.41 4.03 2.29
CA ASN A 12 19.17 4.34 0.88
C ASN A 12 19.24 3.09 -0.02
N MET A 13 19.14 1.88 0.54
CA MET A 13 19.01 0.67 -0.27
C MET A 13 17.62 0.64 -0.90
N LYS A 14 17.56 0.76 -2.22
CA LYS A 14 16.34 0.52 -3.00
C LYS A 14 15.79 -0.85 -2.61
N ARG A 15 14.66 -0.86 -1.91
CA ARG A 15 13.97 -2.12 -1.59
C ARG A 15 13.36 -2.64 -2.86
N GLU A 16 13.69 -3.87 -3.20
CA GLU A 16 13.12 -4.57 -4.33
C GLU A 16 12.77 -6.00 -3.93
N LEU A 17 11.53 -6.40 -4.16
CA LEU A 17 11.04 -7.75 -3.92
C LEU A 17 10.45 -8.28 -5.23
N GLU A 18 10.63 -9.56 -5.47
CA GLU A 18 10.05 -10.22 -6.64
C GLU A 18 8.99 -11.23 -6.23
N THR A 19 7.92 -11.29 -7.02
CA THR A 19 6.91 -12.34 -6.99
C THR A 19 6.87 -13.05 -8.35
N ASP A 20 5.92 -13.94 -8.56
CA ASP A 20 5.76 -14.61 -9.86
C ASP A 20 5.54 -13.58 -11.00
N ARG A 21 4.69 -12.57 -10.76
CA ARG A 21 4.24 -11.62 -11.79
C ARG A 21 4.70 -10.18 -11.58
N LEU A 22 5.19 -9.82 -10.37
CA LEU A 22 5.47 -8.45 -10.00
C LEU A 22 6.91 -8.26 -9.54
N ILE A 23 7.44 -7.07 -9.78
CA ILE A 23 8.56 -6.47 -9.06
C ILE A 23 7.96 -5.39 -8.15
N LEU A 24 8.21 -5.50 -6.85
CA LEU A 24 7.82 -4.50 -5.86
C LEU A 24 9.04 -3.67 -5.53
N ARG A 25 9.02 -2.38 -5.86
CA ARG A 25 10.19 -1.51 -5.67
C ARG A 25 9.83 -0.14 -5.09
N THR A 26 10.81 0.51 -4.52
CA THR A 26 10.69 1.91 -4.09
C THR A 26 10.19 2.78 -5.24
N VAL A 27 9.20 3.63 -4.93
CA VAL A 27 8.65 4.64 -5.86
C VAL A 27 9.57 5.86 -5.89
N THR A 28 9.76 6.41 -7.08
CA THR A 28 10.53 7.64 -7.29
C THR A 28 9.68 8.70 -7.99
N THR A 29 10.15 9.93 -8.04
CA THR A 29 9.46 11.02 -8.76
C THR A 29 9.33 10.79 -10.27
N ASP A 30 10.15 9.91 -10.83
CA ASP A 30 10.09 9.51 -12.25
C ASP A 30 8.86 8.63 -12.54
N ASP A 31 8.26 8.02 -11.51
CA ASP A 31 7.05 7.21 -11.62
C ASP A 31 5.76 8.05 -11.66
N ALA A 32 5.86 9.37 -11.55
CA ALA A 32 4.69 10.25 -11.43
C ALA A 32 3.66 10.09 -12.54
N GLU A 33 4.09 9.94 -13.79
CA GLU A 33 3.21 9.73 -14.94
C GLU A 33 2.47 8.39 -14.86
N ALA A 34 3.17 7.33 -14.44
CA ALA A 34 2.55 6.02 -14.27
C ALA A 34 1.53 6.04 -13.12
N ILE A 35 1.88 6.63 -11.97
CA ILE A 35 1.02 6.75 -10.80
C ILE A 35 -0.20 7.62 -11.09
N PHE A 36 -0.05 8.70 -11.84
CA PHE A 36 -1.14 9.58 -12.24
C PHE A 36 -2.24 8.83 -13.00
N LYS A 37 -1.93 7.79 -13.78
CA LYS A 37 -2.92 7.00 -14.53
C LYS A 37 -4.04 6.43 -13.65
N TRP A 38 -3.78 6.14 -12.37
CA TRP A 38 -4.81 5.63 -11.47
C TRP A 38 -5.19 6.59 -10.35
N THR A 39 -4.29 7.50 -9.95
CA THR A 39 -4.64 8.50 -8.93
C THR A 39 -5.55 9.60 -9.48
N SER A 40 -5.58 9.79 -10.80
CA SER A 40 -6.54 10.66 -11.51
C SER A 40 -7.84 9.95 -11.91
N ASP A 41 -7.94 8.63 -11.77
CA ASP A 41 -9.16 7.89 -12.10
C ASP A 41 -10.17 7.96 -10.94
N PRO A 42 -11.37 8.58 -11.13
CA PRO A 42 -12.39 8.67 -10.08
C PRO A 42 -12.88 7.30 -9.58
N ASP A 43 -12.90 6.28 -10.43
CA ASP A 43 -13.33 4.93 -10.04
C ASP A 43 -12.34 4.29 -9.06
N VAL A 44 -11.03 4.48 -9.29
CA VAL A 44 -9.99 4.03 -8.36
C VAL A 44 -10.07 4.80 -7.05
N ASN A 45 -10.39 6.09 -7.12
CA ASN A 45 -10.44 6.99 -5.96
C ASN A 45 -11.76 6.95 -5.18
N THR A 46 -12.77 6.19 -5.65
CA THR A 46 -14.10 6.14 -5.01
C THR A 46 -14.01 5.94 -3.49
N PHE A 47 -13.19 5.00 -3.03
CA PHE A 47 -13.03 4.62 -1.62
C PHE A 47 -11.65 4.99 -1.03
N MET A 48 -10.84 5.74 -1.75
CA MET A 48 -9.54 6.19 -1.22
C MET A 48 -9.74 7.36 -0.26
N ASN A 49 -8.85 7.49 0.72
CA ASN A 49 -8.85 8.59 1.67
C ASN A 49 -8.26 9.89 1.09
N TYR A 50 -7.47 9.81 0.02
CA TYR A 50 -6.95 10.98 -0.70
C TYR A 50 -7.89 11.42 -1.83
N THR A 51 -7.73 12.64 -2.31
CA THR A 51 -8.50 13.21 -3.43
C THR A 51 -7.92 12.76 -4.78
N VAL A 52 -8.74 12.83 -5.83
CA VAL A 52 -8.29 12.63 -7.20
C VAL A 52 -7.15 13.60 -7.52
N HIS A 53 -6.04 13.11 -8.06
CA HIS A 53 -4.93 13.95 -8.46
C HIS A 53 -5.28 14.74 -9.73
N GLU A 54 -4.99 16.02 -9.73
CA GLU A 54 -5.36 16.94 -10.81
C GLU A 54 -4.32 17.02 -11.93
N SER A 55 -3.05 16.66 -11.62
CA SER A 55 -1.95 16.72 -12.59
C SER A 55 -0.82 15.75 -12.22
N VAL A 56 0.05 15.48 -13.19
CA VAL A 56 1.29 14.73 -12.99
C VAL A 56 2.21 15.45 -12.02
N ASP A 57 2.27 16.79 -12.07
CA ASP A 57 3.09 17.57 -11.16
C ASP A 57 2.59 17.49 -9.72
N PHE A 58 1.26 17.51 -9.52
CA PHE A 58 0.69 17.24 -8.20
C PHE A 58 1.08 15.84 -7.71
N THR A 59 0.99 14.82 -8.56
CA THR A 59 1.42 13.45 -8.22
C THR A 59 2.90 13.41 -7.87
N ARG A 60 3.76 14.13 -8.60
CA ARG A 60 5.21 14.19 -8.35
C ARG A 60 5.52 14.81 -6.98
N GLU A 61 4.85 15.90 -6.60
CA GLU A 61 4.99 16.50 -5.27
C GLU A 61 4.46 15.56 -4.17
N TRP A 62 3.31 14.91 -4.41
CA TRP A 62 2.77 13.94 -3.47
C TRP A 62 3.75 12.78 -3.22
N ILE A 63 4.43 12.25 -4.25
CA ILE A 63 5.45 11.20 -4.08
C ILE A 63 6.57 11.66 -3.13
N LYS A 64 7.02 12.91 -3.22
CA LYS A 64 8.06 13.45 -2.33
C LYS A 64 7.65 13.47 -0.85
N THR A 65 6.35 13.55 -0.57
CA THR A 65 5.84 13.57 0.81
C THR A 65 5.72 12.19 1.43
N ARG A 66 5.85 11.13 0.63
CA ARG A 66 5.74 9.77 1.14
C ARG A 66 7.07 9.33 1.76
N ASN A 67 7.00 8.92 3.01
CA ASN A 67 8.14 8.37 3.70
C ASN A 67 8.17 6.85 3.48
N THR A 68 8.92 6.43 2.47
CA THR A 68 9.04 5.01 2.12
C THR A 68 10.16 4.28 2.88
N ASP A 69 10.95 5.03 3.67
CA ASP A 69 12.16 4.54 4.34
C ASP A 69 12.02 4.43 5.86
N GLY A 70 10.81 4.62 6.39
CA GLY A 70 10.54 4.52 7.82
C GLY A 70 10.66 3.09 8.36
N ALA A 71 11.12 2.95 9.61
CA ALA A 71 11.15 1.66 10.28
C ALA A 71 9.75 1.04 10.50
N GLU A 72 8.70 1.85 10.34
CA GLU A 72 7.30 1.53 10.61
C GLU A 72 6.43 1.60 9.33
N GLU A 73 7.03 1.86 8.16
CA GLU A 73 6.34 1.96 6.88
C GLU A 73 7.11 1.25 5.76
N PHE A 74 6.42 0.42 5.00
CA PHE A 74 6.94 -0.30 3.84
C PHE A 74 5.94 -0.12 2.70
N ASP A 75 6.15 0.89 1.86
CA ASP A 75 5.25 1.23 0.75
C ASP A 75 6.00 1.13 -0.58
N LEU A 76 5.58 0.22 -1.46
CA LEU A 76 6.27 -0.11 -2.70
C LEU A 76 5.34 0.02 -3.91
N GLY A 77 5.91 0.42 -5.03
CA GLY A 77 5.25 0.36 -6.34
C GLY A 77 5.21 -1.07 -6.88
N PHE A 78 4.12 -1.43 -7.53
CA PHE A 78 3.91 -2.72 -8.17
C PHE A 78 4.19 -2.62 -9.66
N VAL A 79 5.29 -3.19 -10.13
CA VAL A 79 5.68 -3.23 -11.54
C VAL A 79 5.35 -4.60 -12.11
N LEU A 80 4.59 -4.65 -13.20
CA LEU A 80 4.26 -5.89 -13.88
C LEU A 80 5.46 -6.40 -14.68
N LYS A 81 5.96 -7.61 -14.41
CA LYS A 81 7.15 -8.18 -15.08
C LYS A 81 6.99 -8.30 -16.58
N GLU A 82 5.77 -8.64 -17.03
CA GLU A 82 5.45 -8.83 -18.44
C GLU A 82 5.66 -7.57 -19.28
N THR A 83 5.32 -6.40 -18.75
CA THR A 83 5.31 -5.13 -19.50
C THR A 83 6.32 -4.10 -19.00
N GLY A 84 6.86 -4.27 -17.80
CA GLY A 84 7.67 -3.26 -17.11
C GLY A 84 6.85 -2.04 -16.63
N GLU A 85 5.51 -2.06 -16.75
CA GLU A 85 4.67 -0.95 -16.30
C GLU A 85 4.44 -1.00 -14.79
N MET A 86 4.52 0.17 -14.14
CA MET A 86 4.01 0.33 -12.79
C MET A 86 2.49 0.47 -12.85
N ILE A 87 1.80 -0.44 -12.14
CA ILE A 87 0.34 -0.62 -12.23
C ILE A 87 -0.40 -0.34 -10.94
N GLY A 88 0.30 -0.10 -9.86
CA GLY A 88 -0.27 0.16 -8.54
C GLY A 88 0.82 0.34 -7.50
N MET A 89 0.41 0.50 -6.27
CA MET A 89 1.31 0.54 -5.11
C MET A 89 0.59 0.06 -3.86
N GLY A 90 1.36 -0.28 -2.84
CA GLY A 90 0.83 -0.65 -1.54
C GLY A 90 1.89 -1.04 -0.55
N GLY A 91 1.48 -1.09 0.70
CA GLY A 91 2.41 -1.23 1.79
C GLY A 91 1.83 -1.81 3.06
N LEU A 92 2.70 -1.88 4.05
CA LEU A 92 2.43 -2.21 5.43
C LEU A 92 2.84 -1.04 6.31
N PHE A 93 1.92 -0.61 7.18
CA PHE A 93 2.06 0.56 8.05
C PHE A 93 1.83 0.13 9.49
N TYR A 94 2.84 0.24 10.35
CA TYR A 94 2.73 -0.22 11.72
C TYR A 94 1.77 0.65 12.55
N LYS A 95 0.83 0.01 13.22
CA LYS A 95 -0.13 0.63 14.15
C LYS A 95 0.21 0.20 15.58
N LYS A 96 0.91 1.06 16.25
CA LYS A 96 1.45 0.81 17.60
C LYS A 96 0.35 0.56 18.65
N ASP A 97 -0.78 1.24 18.53
CA ASP A 97 -1.92 1.17 19.45
C ASP A 97 -2.60 -0.21 19.46
N ILE A 98 -2.49 -0.96 18.38
CA ILE A 98 -3.11 -2.29 18.23
C ILE A 98 -2.09 -3.41 17.97
N ASP A 99 -0.79 -3.08 17.99
CA ASP A 99 0.33 -3.98 17.70
C ASP A 99 0.09 -4.83 16.43
N ALA A 100 -0.17 -4.14 15.33
CA ALA A 100 -0.47 -4.76 14.05
C ALA A 100 0.03 -3.91 12.87
N TRP A 101 0.23 -4.55 11.72
CA TRP A 101 0.56 -3.87 10.47
C TRP A 101 -0.69 -3.69 9.62
N GLU A 102 -1.02 -2.45 9.31
CA GLU A 102 -2.14 -2.13 8.43
C GLU A 102 -1.70 -2.25 6.98
N ILE A 103 -2.48 -2.98 6.18
CA ILE A 103 -2.27 -3.06 4.74
C ILE A 103 -3.00 -1.93 4.02
N GLY A 104 -2.27 -1.23 3.15
CA GLY A 104 -2.83 -0.22 2.26
C GLY A 104 -2.42 -0.52 0.81
N TYR A 105 -3.30 -0.25 -0.15
CA TYR A 105 -2.98 -0.45 -1.57
C TYR A 105 -3.93 0.29 -2.49
N ASN A 106 -3.46 0.54 -3.68
CA ASN A 106 -4.27 0.92 -4.84
C ASN A 106 -3.74 0.21 -6.09
N LEU A 107 -4.58 0.08 -7.10
CA LEU A 107 -4.25 -0.61 -8.33
C LEU A 107 -5.02 0.03 -9.50
N ARG A 108 -4.35 0.21 -10.62
CA ARG A 108 -4.96 0.65 -11.88
C ARG A 108 -6.12 -0.27 -12.24
N LYS A 109 -7.23 0.29 -12.69
CA LYS A 109 -8.52 -0.38 -12.89
C LYS A 109 -8.45 -1.60 -13.83
N ASP A 110 -7.64 -1.52 -14.88
CA ASP A 110 -7.46 -2.57 -15.90
C ASP A 110 -6.88 -3.88 -15.30
N TYR A 111 -6.28 -3.80 -14.12
CA TYR A 111 -5.64 -4.92 -13.43
C TYR A 111 -6.45 -5.46 -12.26
N TRP A 112 -7.67 -4.93 -12.03
CA TRP A 112 -8.55 -5.44 -10.98
C TRP A 112 -8.98 -6.89 -11.24
N GLY A 113 -9.24 -7.62 -10.19
CA GLY A 113 -9.73 -9.00 -10.26
C GLY A 113 -8.68 -10.06 -10.61
N LYS A 114 -7.47 -9.66 -11.01
CA LYS A 114 -6.41 -10.59 -11.46
C LYS A 114 -5.56 -11.19 -10.31
N GLY A 115 -5.84 -10.84 -9.06
CA GLY A 115 -5.16 -11.39 -7.88
C GLY A 115 -3.77 -10.77 -7.60
N LEU A 116 -3.41 -9.68 -8.28
CA LEU A 116 -2.09 -9.04 -8.16
C LEU A 116 -1.88 -8.40 -6.78
N VAL A 117 -2.89 -7.73 -6.23
CA VAL A 117 -2.78 -7.13 -4.87
C VAL A 117 -2.53 -8.19 -3.79
N PRO A 118 -3.31 -9.29 -3.69
CA PRO A 118 -2.99 -10.35 -2.72
C PRO A 118 -1.60 -10.95 -2.90
N GLU A 119 -1.09 -11.05 -4.12
CA GLU A 119 0.26 -11.55 -4.41
C GLU A 119 1.31 -10.57 -3.85
N ALA A 120 1.20 -9.29 -4.18
CA ALA A 120 2.11 -8.25 -3.72
C ALA A 120 2.12 -8.14 -2.18
N ILE A 121 0.94 -8.09 -1.57
CA ILE A 121 0.82 -7.92 -0.11
C ILE A 121 1.36 -9.16 0.65
N ARG A 122 1.19 -10.39 0.13
CA ARG A 122 1.83 -11.56 0.75
C ARG A 122 3.35 -11.45 0.76
N ALA A 123 3.95 -11.09 -0.36
CA ALA A 123 5.40 -10.90 -0.44
C ALA A 123 5.89 -9.81 0.53
N LEU A 124 5.13 -8.71 0.66
CA LEU A 124 5.42 -7.67 1.64
C LEU A 124 5.30 -8.16 3.09
N ILE A 125 4.25 -8.94 3.41
CA ILE A 125 4.08 -9.53 4.75
C ILE A 125 5.28 -10.44 5.08
N ASP A 126 5.65 -11.32 4.17
CA ASP A 126 6.77 -12.25 4.36
C ASP A 126 8.10 -11.51 4.55
N TYR A 127 8.30 -10.43 3.81
CA TYR A 127 9.48 -9.57 3.94
C TYR A 127 9.51 -8.86 5.29
N VAL A 128 8.43 -8.16 5.66
CA VAL A 128 8.35 -7.40 6.91
C VAL A 128 8.39 -8.34 8.13
N ASP A 129 7.80 -9.54 8.04
CA ASP A 129 7.88 -10.52 9.13
C ASP A 129 9.32 -10.98 9.39
N LYS A 130 10.13 -11.18 8.36
CA LYS A 130 11.56 -11.50 8.49
C LYS A 130 12.35 -10.37 9.13
N GLU A 131 12.05 -9.13 8.77
CA GLU A 131 12.78 -7.94 9.23
C GLU A 131 12.36 -7.47 10.64
N LYS A 132 11.09 -7.54 10.96
CA LYS A 132 10.49 -6.90 12.14
C LYS A 132 9.69 -7.85 13.04
N GLY A 133 9.29 -9.01 12.54
CA GLY A 133 8.38 -9.90 13.25
C GLY A 133 6.95 -9.37 13.25
N VAL A 134 6.12 -9.84 12.33
CA VAL A 134 4.72 -9.41 12.21
C VAL A 134 3.83 -10.27 13.10
N ARG A 135 3.22 -9.64 14.13
CA ARG A 135 2.27 -10.34 15.01
C ARG A 135 0.90 -10.49 14.36
N ALA A 136 0.40 -9.41 13.80
CA ALA A 136 -0.90 -9.38 13.16
C ALA A 136 -0.92 -8.40 11.99
N ILE A 137 -1.81 -8.65 11.04
CA ILE A 137 -2.15 -7.70 9.98
C ILE A 137 -3.59 -7.25 10.12
N VAL A 138 -3.86 -5.99 9.80
CA VAL A 138 -5.19 -5.40 9.73
C VAL A 138 -5.40 -4.72 8.38
N GLY A 139 -6.64 -4.55 7.99
CA GLY A 139 -7.00 -3.76 6.82
C GLY A 139 -8.38 -3.17 6.98
N GLU A 140 -8.53 -1.90 6.63
CA GLU A 140 -9.77 -1.16 6.68
C GLU A 140 -10.32 -0.93 5.27
N PHE A 141 -11.64 -1.07 5.12
CA PHE A 141 -12.30 -0.81 3.84
C PHE A 141 -13.74 -0.34 4.05
N ALA A 142 -14.25 0.52 3.17
CA ALA A 142 -15.65 0.94 3.16
C ALA A 142 -16.57 -0.28 2.96
N VAL A 143 -17.68 -0.33 3.68
CA VAL A 143 -18.64 -1.47 3.64
C VAL A 143 -19.06 -1.83 2.21
N ASP A 144 -19.20 -0.81 1.34
CA ASP A 144 -19.57 -1.00 -0.06
C ASP A 144 -18.41 -1.42 -0.96
N ASN A 145 -17.16 -1.40 -0.47
CA ASN A 145 -15.97 -1.80 -1.23
C ASN A 145 -15.77 -3.32 -1.23
N ASN A 146 -16.64 -4.03 -1.95
CA ASN A 146 -16.55 -5.49 -2.07
C ASN A 146 -15.24 -5.99 -2.69
N LYS A 147 -14.53 -5.15 -3.45
CA LYS A 147 -13.24 -5.54 -4.05
C LYS A 147 -12.16 -5.61 -2.97
N SER A 148 -12.05 -4.61 -2.09
CA SER A 148 -11.13 -4.65 -0.95
C SER A 148 -11.48 -5.77 0.02
N ARG A 149 -12.77 -5.99 0.32
CA ARG A 149 -13.18 -7.14 1.14
C ARG A 149 -12.62 -8.46 0.61
N ARG A 150 -12.76 -8.72 -0.70
CA ARG A 150 -12.25 -9.96 -1.34
C ARG A 150 -10.72 -10.08 -1.28
N VAL A 151 -10.00 -8.95 -1.31
CA VAL A 151 -8.54 -8.97 -1.10
C VAL A 151 -8.21 -9.40 0.32
N MET A 152 -8.87 -8.83 1.34
CA MET A 152 -8.68 -9.21 2.74
C MET A 152 -8.97 -10.70 2.97
N GLU A 153 -10.10 -11.18 2.44
CA GLU A 153 -10.49 -12.59 2.52
C GLU A 153 -9.45 -13.52 1.87
N LYS A 154 -8.90 -13.15 0.70
CA LYS A 154 -7.82 -13.90 0.03
C LYS A 154 -6.50 -13.90 0.80
N LEU A 155 -6.27 -12.91 1.66
CA LEU A 155 -5.14 -12.88 2.59
C LEU A 155 -5.41 -13.70 3.86
N GLY A 156 -6.61 -14.24 4.02
CA GLY A 156 -7.02 -15.03 5.18
C GLY A 156 -7.39 -14.17 6.39
N MET A 157 -7.73 -12.90 6.14
CA MET A 157 -8.20 -11.99 7.18
C MET A 157 -9.70 -12.16 7.40
N THR A 158 -10.16 -11.96 8.63
CA THR A 158 -11.56 -12.07 9.04
C THR A 158 -12.05 -10.79 9.70
N TYR A 159 -13.36 -10.59 9.74
CA TYR A 159 -13.97 -9.44 10.40
C TYR A 159 -13.49 -9.31 11.86
N TRP A 160 -13.10 -8.11 12.23
CA TRP A 160 -12.69 -7.77 13.59
C TRP A 160 -13.62 -6.75 14.25
N LYS A 161 -13.88 -5.61 13.60
CA LYS A 161 -14.73 -4.54 14.12
C LYS A 161 -15.27 -3.63 13.02
N ASP A 162 -16.33 -2.90 13.35
CA ASP A 162 -16.79 -1.77 12.54
C ASP A 162 -15.92 -0.54 12.78
N SER A 163 -15.86 0.34 11.81
CA SER A 163 -15.06 1.55 11.81
C SER A 163 -15.69 2.63 10.92
N LYS A 164 -15.05 3.79 10.87
CA LYS A 164 -15.35 4.88 9.93
C LYS A 164 -14.05 5.57 9.54
N TYR A 165 -13.96 5.98 8.29
CA TYR A 165 -12.89 6.87 7.84
C TYR A 165 -13.44 7.95 6.90
N SER A 166 -12.71 9.06 6.79
CA SER A 166 -13.10 10.18 5.92
C SER A 166 -12.03 10.43 4.86
N LYS A 167 -12.45 11.02 3.76
CA LYS A 167 -11.49 11.63 2.84
C LYS A 167 -10.72 12.75 3.54
N MET A 168 -9.47 12.96 3.16
CA MET A 168 -8.58 13.95 3.78
C MET A 168 -9.10 15.39 3.64
N ASP A 169 -9.89 15.67 2.59
CA ASP A 169 -10.55 16.96 2.38
C ASP A 169 -11.89 17.10 3.12
N GLY A 170 -12.31 16.08 3.87
CA GLY A 170 -13.56 16.05 4.61
C GLY A 170 -14.82 15.88 3.75
N SER A 171 -14.69 15.72 2.42
CA SER A 171 -15.83 15.69 1.48
C SER A 171 -16.74 14.48 1.67
N LYS A 172 -16.23 13.38 2.22
CA LYS A 172 -17.01 12.16 2.42
C LYS A 172 -16.50 11.33 3.60
N THR A 173 -17.43 10.81 4.38
CA THR A 173 -17.16 9.79 5.41
C THR A 173 -17.79 8.47 4.98
N PHE A 174 -17.07 7.39 5.22
CA PHE A 174 -17.47 6.01 4.88
C PHE A 174 -17.72 5.22 6.16
N GLU A 175 -18.82 4.49 6.20
CA GLU A 175 -18.95 3.35 7.10
C GLU A 175 -17.97 2.29 6.63
N ALA A 176 -17.18 1.75 7.54
CA ALA A 176 -16.07 0.86 7.22
C ALA A 176 -16.05 -0.38 8.10
N ARG A 177 -15.28 -1.38 7.67
CA ARG A 177 -14.96 -2.56 8.45
C ARG A 177 -13.46 -2.76 8.50
N VAL A 178 -13.00 -3.20 9.66
CA VAL A 178 -11.63 -3.66 9.84
C VAL A 178 -11.63 -5.19 9.88
N TYR A 179 -10.80 -5.76 9.04
CA TYR A 179 -10.47 -7.19 9.09
C TYR A 179 -9.10 -7.37 9.71
N ARG A 180 -8.89 -8.49 10.39
CA ARG A 180 -7.65 -8.81 11.10
C ARG A 180 -7.27 -10.27 10.86
N LYS A 181 -5.95 -10.54 10.90
CA LYS A 181 -5.38 -11.89 10.95
C LYS A 181 -4.18 -11.89 11.90
N GLU A 182 -4.20 -12.79 12.87
CA GLU A 182 -3.02 -13.10 13.68
C GLU A 182 -2.08 -13.99 12.84
N LEU A 183 -0.78 -13.72 12.94
CA LEU A 183 0.27 -14.48 12.26
C LEU A 183 1.13 -15.27 13.25
N LYS A 184 1.14 -14.84 14.52
CA LYS A 184 1.85 -15.48 15.65
C LYS A 184 1.00 -15.46 16.90
#